data_a95e8bde91ffd2658046dba6d8ed8ea6
#
_entry.id   a95e8bde91ffd2658046dba6d8ed8ea6
#
_cell.length_a   1.000
_cell.length_b   1.000
_cell.length_c   1.000
_cell.angle_alpha   90.00
_cell.angle_beta   90.00
_cell.angle_gamma   90.00
#
_symmetry.space_group_name_H-M   'P 1'
#
loop_
_entity.id
_entity.type
_entity.pdbx_description
1 polymer ?
#
loop_
_entity_poly.entity_id
_entity_poly.type
_entity_poly.pdbx_seq_one_letter_code
_entity_poly.pdbx_strand_id
1 'polypeptide(L)'
;MELFAMIYELRVYQPVLGKLPKLLARFQDHLIPIWETHGIRPIGFWTTLVGESNNELTYILPWQSLADRETRWTAFLNDRSCLAQGPRRERA
;
A
#
# COMPACT_ATOMS: atom_id res chain seq x y z
N MET A 1 2.57 -24.51 13.44
CA MET A 1 2.62 -23.09 13.72
C MET A 1 3.54 -22.37 12.78
N GLU A 2 3.00 -21.36 12.16
CA GLU A 2 3.68 -20.76 11.03
C GLU A 2 4.27 -19.39 11.39
N LEU A 3 4.91 -19.32 12.53
CA LEU A 3 5.50 -18.08 12.97
C LEU A 3 6.41 -17.46 11.94
N PHE A 4 7.14 -18.28 11.23
CA PHE A 4 8.17 -17.77 10.33
C PHE A 4 7.72 -17.71 8.89
N ALA A 5 6.43 -17.97 8.64
CA ALA A 5 5.94 -17.94 7.27
C ALA A 5 5.58 -16.53 6.79
N MET A 6 5.41 -15.60 7.74
CA MET A 6 4.98 -14.27 7.38
C MET A 6 6.11 -13.46 6.78
N ILE A 7 5.78 -12.71 5.76
CA ILE A 7 6.70 -11.77 5.12
C ILE A 7 6.10 -10.38 5.24
N TYR A 8 6.94 -9.41 5.52
CA TYR A 8 6.48 -8.03 5.66
C TYR A 8 7.14 -7.18 4.61
N GLU A 9 6.33 -6.45 3.87
CA GLU A 9 6.81 -5.58 2.81
C GLU A 9 6.66 -4.14 3.27
N LEU A 10 7.78 -3.45 3.36
CA LEU A 10 7.80 -2.04 3.72
C LEU A 10 7.75 -1.21 2.45
N ARG A 11 6.83 -0.28 2.40
CA ARG A 11 6.69 0.58 1.25
C ARG A 11 6.74 2.03 1.68
N VAL A 12 7.49 2.82 0.93
CA VAL A 12 7.64 4.24 1.22
C VAL A 12 7.28 5.00 -0.04
N TYR A 13 6.32 5.90 0.07
CA TYR A 13 5.89 6.74 -1.03
C TYR A 13 6.31 8.17 -0.77
N GLN A 14 6.89 8.79 -1.78
CA GLN A 14 7.25 10.19 -1.70
C GLN A 14 6.48 10.92 -2.80
N PRO A 15 5.32 11.49 -2.46
CA PRO A 15 4.52 12.18 -3.47
C PRO A 15 5.18 13.49 -3.86
N VAL A 16 4.67 14.09 -4.92
CA VAL A 16 5.06 15.43 -5.29
C VAL A 16 4.86 16.34 -4.10
N LEU A 17 5.77 17.28 -3.91
CA LEU A 17 5.73 18.17 -2.78
C LEU A 17 4.37 18.84 -2.66
N GLY A 18 3.80 18.80 -1.46
CA GLY A 18 2.48 19.37 -1.19
C GLY A 18 1.33 18.46 -1.53
N LYS A 19 1.59 17.25 -2.06
CA LYS A 19 0.50 16.35 -2.45
C LYS A 19 0.25 15.23 -1.45
N LEU A 20 0.94 15.24 -0.32
CA LEU A 20 0.76 14.19 0.67
C LEU A 20 -0.69 14.09 1.15
N PRO A 21 -1.40 15.19 1.44
CA PRO A 21 -2.80 15.06 1.88
C PRO A 21 -3.67 14.39 0.83
N LYS A 22 -3.45 14.67 -0.44
CA LYS A 22 -4.22 14.04 -1.51
C LYS A 22 -3.90 12.56 -1.59
N LEU A 23 -2.63 12.20 -1.41
CA LEU A 23 -2.23 10.80 -1.42
C LEU A 23 -2.89 10.04 -0.28
N LEU A 24 -2.92 10.63 0.90
CA LEU A 24 -3.54 10.00 2.06
C LEU A 24 -5.03 9.79 1.83
N ALA A 25 -5.70 10.79 1.27
CA ALA A 25 -7.12 10.66 0.99
C ALA A 25 -7.37 9.57 -0.03
N ARG A 26 -6.53 9.47 -1.05
CA ARG A 26 -6.67 8.44 -2.07
C ARG A 26 -6.53 7.05 -1.47
N PHE A 27 -5.56 6.86 -0.58
CA PHE A 27 -5.40 5.57 0.08
C PHE A 27 -6.62 5.24 0.90
N GLN A 28 -7.08 6.19 1.71
CA GLN A 28 -8.19 5.95 2.60
C GLN A 28 -9.49 5.69 1.85
N ASP A 29 -9.76 6.48 0.81
CA ASP A 29 -11.06 6.46 0.16
C ASP A 29 -11.15 5.39 -0.93
N HIS A 30 -10.02 5.00 -1.51
CA HIS A 30 -10.04 4.14 -2.69
C HIS A 30 -9.20 2.88 -2.55
N LEU A 31 -7.95 3.02 -2.16
CA LEU A 31 -7.04 1.88 -2.18
C LEU A 31 -7.31 0.88 -1.08
N ILE A 32 -7.49 1.36 0.14
CA ILE A 32 -7.69 0.45 1.26
C ILE A 32 -8.97 -0.37 1.08
N PRO A 33 -10.11 0.24 0.67
CA PRO A 33 -11.30 -0.58 0.44
C PRO A 33 -11.10 -1.63 -0.66
N ILE A 34 -10.39 -1.29 -1.73
CA ILE A 34 -10.13 -2.25 -2.80
C ILE A 34 -9.23 -3.37 -2.28
N TRP A 35 -8.19 -3.02 -1.53
CA TRP A 35 -7.30 -4.01 -0.95
C TRP A 35 -8.06 -5.01 -0.09
N GLU A 36 -9.02 -4.51 0.69
CA GLU A 36 -9.80 -5.38 1.56
C GLU A 36 -10.50 -6.47 0.79
N THR A 37 -11.01 -6.15 -0.39
CA THR A 37 -11.72 -7.14 -1.20
C THR A 37 -10.77 -8.22 -1.72
N HIS A 38 -9.47 -7.94 -1.72
CA HIS A 38 -8.47 -8.91 -2.16
C HIS A 38 -7.68 -9.50 -1.02
N GLY A 39 -8.11 -9.24 0.21
CA GLY A 39 -7.44 -9.80 1.37
C GLY A 39 -6.10 -9.16 1.68
N ILE A 40 -5.86 -7.97 1.16
CA ILE A 40 -4.64 -7.22 1.44
C ILE A 40 -4.94 -6.28 2.60
N ARG A 41 -4.28 -6.51 3.74
CA ARG A 41 -4.58 -5.76 4.96
C ARG A 41 -3.31 -5.19 5.55
N PRO A 42 -3.05 -3.91 5.30
CA PRO A 42 -1.84 -3.31 5.85
C PRO A 42 -1.84 -3.31 7.36
N ILE A 43 -0.66 -3.43 7.94
CA ILE A 43 -0.50 -3.39 9.38
C ILE A 43 -0.76 -1.98 9.88
N GLY A 44 -0.30 -0.98 9.15
CA GLY A 44 -0.51 0.39 9.53
C GLY A 44 0.10 1.33 8.53
N PHE A 45 -0.22 2.60 8.70
CA PHE A 45 0.29 3.67 7.86
C PHE A 45 0.92 4.72 8.77
N TRP A 46 2.05 5.24 8.34
CA TRP A 46 2.78 6.24 9.12
C TRP A 46 3.21 7.38 8.24
N THR A 47 3.12 8.59 8.77
CA THR A 47 3.73 9.75 8.16
C THR A 47 4.81 10.24 9.09
N THR A 48 5.77 10.98 8.55
CA THR A 48 6.89 11.45 9.33
C THR A 48 6.57 12.80 9.95
N LEU A 49 6.63 12.86 11.28
CA LEU A 49 6.50 14.13 11.96
C LEU A 49 7.86 14.78 12.12
N VAL A 50 8.83 13.99 12.55
CA VAL A 50 10.21 14.44 12.71
C VAL A 50 11.09 13.41 12.03
N GLY A 51 11.90 13.84 11.07
CA GLY A 51 12.75 12.92 10.36
C GLY A 51 13.31 13.57 9.11
N GLU A 52 13.88 12.73 8.26
CA GLU A 52 14.56 13.19 7.07
C GLU A 52 13.62 13.90 6.10
N SER A 53 12.41 13.39 5.96
CA SER A 53 11.43 14.01 5.08
C SER A 53 10.06 13.81 5.68
N ASN A 54 9.31 14.92 5.80
CA ASN A 54 7.94 14.82 6.27
C ASN A 54 6.94 14.74 5.11
N ASN A 55 7.43 14.51 3.90
CA ASN A 55 6.59 14.36 2.73
C ASN A 55 6.59 12.90 2.29
N GLU A 56 6.40 11.98 3.25
CA GLU A 56 6.47 10.55 3.02
C GLU A 56 5.30 9.85 3.65
N LEU A 57 4.85 8.80 2.98
CA LEU A 57 3.89 7.87 3.54
C LEU A 57 4.56 6.50 3.60
N THR A 58 4.61 5.93 4.79
CA THR A 58 5.19 4.61 5.00
C THR A 58 4.10 3.66 5.44
N TYR A 59 4.09 2.46 4.87
CA TYR A 59 3.16 1.45 5.33
C TYR A 59 3.76 0.07 5.14
N ILE A 60 3.20 -0.90 5.83
CA ILE A 60 3.70 -2.27 5.83
C ILE A 60 2.57 -3.19 5.44
N LEU A 61 2.86 -4.07 4.47
CA LEU A 61 1.91 -5.08 4.01
C LEU A 61 2.40 -6.45 4.47
N PRO A 62 1.58 -7.20 5.22
CA PRO A 62 1.95 -8.55 5.61
C PRO A 62 1.48 -9.54 4.57
N TRP A 63 2.30 -10.54 4.30
CA TRP A 63 1.98 -11.61 3.36
C TRP A 63 2.31 -12.93 4.00
N GLN A 64 1.53 -13.96 3.69
CA GLN A 64 1.83 -15.28 4.21
C GLN A 64 3.00 -15.91 3.49
N SER A 65 3.23 -15.53 2.24
CA SER A 65 4.32 -16.05 1.45
C SER A 65 4.48 -15.16 0.21
N LEU A 66 5.56 -15.36 -0.51
CA LEU A 66 5.74 -14.65 -1.77
C LEU A 66 4.68 -15.04 -2.79
N ALA A 67 4.27 -16.30 -2.78
CA ALA A 67 3.21 -16.76 -3.67
C ALA A 67 1.89 -16.08 -3.32
N ASP A 68 1.60 -15.95 -2.04
CA ASP A 68 0.41 -15.26 -1.58
C ASP A 68 0.42 -13.81 -2.05
N ARG A 69 1.57 -13.16 -1.91
CA ARG A 69 1.72 -11.78 -2.35
C ARG A 69 1.46 -11.66 -3.85
N GLU A 70 2.06 -12.53 -4.62
CA GLU A 70 1.90 -12.46 -6.08
C GLU A 70 0.45 -12.62 -6.48
N THR A 71 -0.23 -13.58 -5.88
CA THR A 71 -1.62 -13.85 -6.19
C THR A 71 -2.50 -12.65 -5.88
N ARG A 72 -2.39 -12.14 -4.65
CA ARG A 72 -3.27 -11.06 -4.23
C ARG A 72 -2.92 -9.75 -4.89
N TRP A 73 -1.64 -9.48 -5.06
CA TRP A 73 -1.21 -8.23 -5.68
C TRP A 73 -1.59 -8.17 -7.14
N THR A 74 -1.44 -9.30 -7.84
CA THR A 74 -1.83 -9.37 -9.25
C THR A 74 -3.32 -9.16 -9.41
N ALA A 75 -4.10 -9.79 -8.53
CA ALA A 75 -5.55 -9.61 -8.58
C ALA A 75 -5.92 -8.14 -8.35
N PHE A 76 -5.24 -7.49 -7.40
CA PHE A 76 -5.49 -6.09 -7.14
C PHE A 76 -5.15 -5.22 -8.37
N LEU A 77 -4.00 -5.48 -8.98
CA LEU A 77 -3.59 -4.69 -10.14
C LEU A 77 -4.54 -4.82 -11.31
N ASN A 78 -5.22 -5.96 -11.41
CA ASN A 78 -6.17 -6.20 -12.49
C ASN A 78 -7.59 -5.85 -12.11
N ASP A 79 -7.81 -5.32 -10.91
CA ASP A 79 -9.14 -4.96 -10.45
C ASP A 79 -9.63 -3.74 -11.20
N ARG A 80 -10.87 -3.80 -11.66
CA ARG A 80 -11.46 -2.68 -12.39
C ARG A 80 -11.52 -1.43 -11.56
N SER A 81 -11.80 -1.57 -10.28
CA SER A 81 -11.86 -0.42 -9.39
C SER A 81 -10.50 0.26 -9.31
N CYS A 82 -9.43 -0.53 -9.29
CA CYS A 82 -8.09 0.01 -9.30
C CYS A 82 -7.83 0.75 -10.60
N LEU A 83 -8.19 0.15 -11.72
CA LEU A 83 -7.98 0.77 -13.02
C LEU A 83 -8.79 2.05 -13.16
N ALA A 84 -9.96 2.09 -12.54
CA ALA A 84 -10.82 3.26 -12.61
C ALA A 84 -10.22 4.48 -11.92
N GLN A 85 -9.23 4.27 -11.06
CA GLN A 85 -8.54 5.38 -10.41
C GLN A 85 -7.53 6.04 -11.33
N GLY A 86 -7.33 5.45 -12.51
CA GLY A 86 -6.40 6.01 -13.48
C GLY A 86 -5.01 5.46 -13.31
N PRO A 87 -4.12 5.83 -14.24
CA PRO A 87 -2.74 5.34 -14.18
C PRO A 87 -2.05 5.81 -12.92
N ARG A 88 -1.23 4.95 -12.40
CA ARG A 88 -0.47 5.26 -11.20
C ARG A 88 0.94 4.77 -11.34
N ARG A 89 1.82 5.51 -10.72
CA ARG A 89 3.20 5.12 -10.65
C ARG A 89 3.53 4.74 -9.24
N GLU A 90 3.97 3.54 -9.07
CA GLU A 90 4.41 3.09 -7.76
C GLU A 90 5.91 3.11 -7.70
N ARG A 91 6.38 3.63 -6.58
CA ARG A 91 7.80 3.61 -6.30
C ARG A 91 7.98 3.09 -4.90
N ALA A 92 8.60 1.99 -4.81
CA ALA A 92 8.79 1.40 -3.50
C ALA A 92 10.24 1.40 -3.14
#